data_ee2032d5732d6c861efe77cb0a38742b
#
_entry.id   ee2032d5732d6c861efe77cb0a38742b
#
_cell.length_a   1.000
_cell.length_b   1.000
_cell.length_c   1.000
_cell.angle_alpha   90.00
_cell.angle_beta   90.00
_cell.angle_gamma   90.00
#
_symmetry.space_group_name_H-M   'P 1'
#
loop_
_entity.id
_entity.type
_entity.pdbx_description
1 polymer ?
#
loop_
_entity_poly.entity_id
_entity_poly.type
_entity_poly.pdbx_seq_one_letter_code
_entity_poly.pdbx_strand_id
1 'polypeptide(L)'
;MRPPAPPAPPPGAAPLPAKPAARVVFIDDDAELRRANSQTLKLHGFQVEAHASARAALPVLTRAFDGVVVTDIRMPDLDGLQLFQRLRDIDAEIPVILITGHGDIATAVQCMREGAYDFLAKPYPAERLIATIGHAAEKRRLVLENRRLQEAAFAAGADAVPFIGNTPAMQRIKQTLRHIADADVDVLVEGETGTGKEVVASALHRLSRRRQHELVAINCGALPESVIESELFGHEAGAFTGAQKRRIGRIEHASGGTLFLDEIESMPLSIQVKFLRVLESRQITPLGTNDVRSLDLRVVAATKEDLGSPVARPHFREDLFYRLNVVTIRIPPLRERRDDIPLLFAHYLGIASRRFHRDIPDLPAQVRQHLLEHAWPGNVRELAHFAERVVLGVHGGAPLSAPQPAADAGSLPERMERFEAQLIRDALAVHHGDIKSTLEALGIPRKTFYDKLQRHGIDRQEYTGGGASE
;
A
#
# COMPACT_ATOMS: atom_id res chain seq x y z
N MET A 1 -8.21 -53.64 36.11
CA MET A 1 -8.88 -52.58 35.32
C MET A 1 -7.82 -51.86 34.48
N ARG A 2 -7.86 -52.09 33.18
CA ARG A 2 -7.03 -51.31 32.24
C ARG A 2 -7.67 -49.93 32.01
N PRO A 3 -6.91 -48.82 31.93
CA PRO A 3 -7.44 -47.54 31.56
C PRO A 3 -7.97 -47.51 30.11
N PRO A 4 -9.00 -46.74 29.78
CA PRO A 4 -9.57 -46.67 28.44
C PRO A 4 -8.57 -46.00 27.49
N ALA A 5 -8.57 -46.54 26.22
CA ALA A 5 -7.76 -46.01 25.15
C ALA A 5 -8.16 -44.57 24.75
N PRO A 6 -7.22 -43.71 24.32
CA PRO A 6 -7.54 -42.36 23.86
C PRO A 6 -8.40 -42.37 22.61
N PRO A 7 -9.28 -41.37 22.41
CA PRO A 7 -10.15 -41.29 21.25
C PRO A 7 -9.34 -41.10 19.97
N ALA A 8 -9.80 -41.78 18.88
CA ALA A 8 -9.22 -41.65 17.56
C ALA A 8 -9.36 -40.22 17.01
N PRO A 9 -8.38 -39.68 16.26
CA PRO A 9 -8.46 -38.36 15.64
C PRO A 9 -9.56 -38.33 14.57
N PRO A 10 -10.21 -37.16 14.33
CA PRO A 10 -11.27 -37.03 13.35
C PRO A 10 -10.76 -37.27 11.92
N PRO A 11 -11.52 -37.94 11.05
CA PRO A 11 -11.15 -38.15 9.66
C PRO A 11 -11.32 -36.84 8.87
N GLY A 12 -10.24 -36.38 8.20
CA GLY A 12 -10.37 -35.34 7.20
C GLY A 12 -9.42 -34.15 7.24
N ALA A 13 -8.38 -34.15 8.07
CA ALA A 13 -7.30 -33.17 7.91
C ALA A 13 -6.34 -33.64 6.80
N ALA A 14 -6.52 -33.12 5.58
CA ALA A 14 -5.49 -33.25 4.55
C ALA A 14 -4.17 -32.69 5.12
N PRO A 15 -3.03 -33.36 4.95
CA PRO A 15 -1.75 -32.84 5.40
C PRO A 15 -1.51 -31.51 4.71
N LEU A 16 -1.23 -30.46 5.49
CA LEU A 16 -0.77 -29.17 4.97
C LEU A 16 0.41 -29.45 4.04
N PRO A 17 0.46 -28.80 2.85
CA PRO A 17 1.55 -28.99 1.92
C PRO A 17 2.88 -28.75 2.66
N ALA A 18 3.78 -29.72 2.61
CA ALA A 18 5.09 -29.63 3.22
C ALA A 18 5.78 -28.35 2.72
N LYS A 19 6.20 -27.48 3.64
CA LYS A 19 6.98 -26.27 3.30
C LYS A 19 8.15 -26.72 2.41
N PRO A 20 8.37 -26.10 1.24
CA PRO A 20 9.52 -26.43 0.41
C PRO A 20 10.78 -26.28 1.24
N ALA A 21 11.65 -27.29 1.18
CA ALA A 21 12.90 -27.31 1.91
C ALA A 21 13.77 -26.11 1.50
N ALA A 22 14.11 -25.24 2.44
CA ALA A 22 14.91 -24.06 2.15
C ALA A 22 16.33 -24.45 1.71
N ARG A 23 16.85 -23.79 0.65
CA ARG A 23 18.20 -24.02 0.14
C ARG A 23 19.23 -23.30 0.99
N VAL A 24 20.38 -23.95 1.21
CA VAL A 24 21.52 -23.40 1.97
C VAL A 24 22.79 -23.67 1.21
N VAL A 25 23.53 -22.64 0.87
CA VAL A 25 24.91 -22.76 0.37
C VAL A 25 25.83 -22.56 1.57
N PHE A 26 26.50 -23.66 1.96
CA PHE A 26 27.40 -23.69 3.11
C PHE A 26 28.85 -23.73 2.65
N ILE A 27 29.66 -22.75 3.03
CA ILE A 27 31.02 -22.54 2.55
C ILE A 27 31.98 -22.49 3.75
N ASP A 28 32.87 -23.42 3.82
CA ASP A 28 33.91 -23.52 4.87
C ASP A 28 35.08 -24.33 4.29
N ASP A 29 36.33 -23.92 4.45
CA ASP A 29 37.50 -24.62 3.96
C ASP A 29 37.84 -25.88 4.80
N ASP A 30 37.40 -25.90 6.08
CA ASP A 30 37.54 -27.07 6.93
C ASP A 30 36.56 -28.18 6.51
N ALA A 31 37.10 -29.30 6.05
CA ALA A 31 36.33 -30.44 5.52
C ALA A 31 35.49 -31.13 6.61
N GLU A 32 35.96 -31.17 7.86
CA GLU A 32 35.22 -31.80 8.97
C GLU A 32 34.05 -30.95 9.40
N LEU A 33 34.27 -29.66 9.63
CA LEU A 33 33.22 -28.71 9.97
C LEU A 33 32.17 -28.61 8.86
N ARG A 34 32.59 -28.56 7.62
CA ARG A 34 31.70 -28.54 6.46
C ARG A 34 30.80 -29.78 6.40
N ARG A 35 31.38 -30.96 6.63
CA ARG A 35 30.59 -32.22 6.65
C ARG A 35 29.60 -32.25 7.82
N ALA A 36 30.06 -31.93 9.05
CA ALA A 36 29.23 -31.97 10.25
C ALA A 36 28.04 -31.02 10.16
N ASN A 37 28.27 -29.76 9.78
CA ASN A 37 27.20 -28.77 9.63
C ASN A 37 26.24 -29.13 8.49
N SER A 38 26.76 -29.59 7.33
CA SER A 38 25.90 -30.03 6.21
C SER A 38 25.01 -31.20 6.59
N GLN A 39 25.53 -32.17 7.35
CA GLN A 39 24.74 -33.30 7.84
C GLN A 39 23.64 -32.84 8.81
N THR A 40 24.00 -31.98 9.77
CA THR A 40 23.06 -31.42 10.73
C THR A 40 21.93 -30.66 10.04
N LEU A 41 22.26 -29.77 9.10
CA LEU A 41 21.24 -29.01 8.35
C LEU A 41 20.33 -29.90 7.50
N LYS A 42 20.88 -30.95 6.85
CA LYS A 42 20.08 -31.92 6.07
C LYS A 42 19.11 -32.69 6.95
N LEU A 43 19.52 -33.08 8.18
CA LEU A 43 18.65 -33.76 9.14
C LEU A 43 17.47 -32.87 9.59
N HIS A 44 17.63 -31.54 9.55
CA HIS A 44 16.58 -30.59 9.87
C HIS A 44 15.79 -30.10 8.62
N GLY A 45 15.93 -30.79 7.50
CA GLY A 45 15.10 -30.59 6.32
C GLY A 45 15.58 -29.50 5.37
N PHE A 46 16.80 -28.98 5.51
CA PHE A 46 17.38 -28.04 4.54
C PHE A 46 18.02 -28.75 3.34
N GLN A 47 17.94 -28.14 2.17
CA GLN A 47 18.69 -28.57 0.99
C GLN A 47 20.06 -27.90 1.00
N VAL A 48 21.11 -28.65 1.36
CA VAL A 48 22.43 -28.09 1.56
C VAL A 48 23.37 -28.42 0.40
N GLU A 49 23.92 -27.35 -0.18
CA GLU A 49 25.00 -27.40 -1.16
C GLU A 49 26.29 -26.89 -0.48
N ALA A 50 27.27 -27.76 -0.32
CA ALA A 50 28.47 -27.50 0.46
C ALA A 50 29.70 -27.29 -0.44
N HIS A 51 30.39 -26.17 -0.27
CA HIS A 51 31.57 -25.78 -1.04
C HIS A 51 32.79 -25.60 -0.16
N ALA A 52 33.97 -25.98 -0.67
CA ALA A 52 35.25 -25.81 0.03
C ALA A 52 35.84 -24.42 -0.15
N SER A 53 35.31 -23.58 -1.04
CA SER A 53 35.78 -22.23 -1.28
C SER A 53 34.63 -21.34 -1.80
N ALA A 54 34.72 -20.06 -1.55
CA ALA A 54 33.77 -19.05 -2.04
C ALA A 54 33.71 -19.01 -3.58
N ARG A 55 34.85 -19.24 -4.25
CA ARG A 55 34.94 -19.27 -5.72
C ARG A 55 34.08 -20.39 -6.32
N ALA A 56 34.06 -21.56 -5.67
CA ALA A 56 33.25 -22.69 -6.13
C ALA A 56 31.74 -22.45 -5.96
N ALA A 57 31.34 -21.61 -4.99
CA ALA A 57 29.93 -21.29 -4.73
C ALA A 57 29.39 -20.19 -5.65
N LEU A 58 30.21 -19.26 -6.16
CA LEU A 58 29.78 -18.12 -6.96
C LEU A 58 28.85 -18.46 -8.15
N PRO A 59 29.05 -19.54 -8.94
CA PRO A 59 28.18 -19.84 -10.09
C PRO A 59 26.73 -20.10 -9.74
N VAL A 60 26.43 -20.57 -8.52
CA VAL A 60 25.05 -20.85 -8.07
C VAL A 60 24.40 -19.65 -7.38
N LEU A 61 25.18 -18.63 -7.02
CA LEU A 61 24.74 -17.45 -6.29
C LEU A 61 24.35 -16.31 -7.25
N THR A 62 23.20 -16.45 -7.86
CA THR A 62 22.63 -15.47 -8.80
C THR A 62 21.54 -14.62 -8.13
N ARG A 63 21.07 -13.59 -8.81
CA ARG A 63 19.95 -12.77 -8.34
C ARG A 63 18.66 -13.58 -8.08
N ALA A 64 18.49 -14.71 -8.77
CA ALA A 64 17.36 -15.64 -8.60
C ALA A 64 17.59 -16.70 -7.51
N PHE A 65 18.73 -16.69 -6.84
CA PHE A 65 19.04 -17.65 -5.77
C PHE A 65 18.00 -17.54 -4.63
N ASP A 66 17.35 -18.65 -4.31
CA ASP A 66 16.20 -18.77 -3.40
C ASP A 66 16.55 -19.27 -2.00
N GLY A 67 17.84 -19.17 -1.61
CA GLY A 67 18.38 -19.73 -0.37
C GLY A 67 19.10 -18.73 0.50
N VAL A 68 19.86 -19.29 1.45
CA VAL A 68 20.71 -18.60 2.43
C VAL A 68 22.16 -18.98 2.18
N VAL A 69 23.06 -18.04 2.27
CA VAL A 69 24.51 -18.26 2.22
C VAL A 69 25.06 -18.25 3.64
N VAL A 70 25.78 -19.31 3.98
CA VAL A 70 26.52 -19.42 5.25
C VAL A 70 27.99 -19.59 4.87
N THR A 71 28.87 -18.68 5.31
CA THR A 71 30.27 -18.70 4.94
C THR A 71 31.20 -18.42 6.12
N ASP A 72 32.31 -19.14 6.19
CA ASP A 72 33.41 -18.73 7.08
C ASP A 72 34.01 -17.41 6.58
N ILE A 73 34.43 -16.56 7.51
CA ILE A 73 35.12 -15.32 7.19
C ILE A 73 36.52 -15.64 6.65
N ARG A 74 37.26 -16.53 7.29
CA ARG A 74 38.65 -16.83 6.92
C ARG A 74 38.77 -18.05 6.03
N MET A 75 38.91 -17.82 4.73
CA MET A 75 39.11 -18.88 3.75
C MET A 75 40.27 -18.46 2.80
N PRO A 76 40.99 -19.45 2.23
CA PRO A 76 41.99 -19.21 1.20
C PRO A 76 41.38 -18.59 -0.07
N ASP A 77 42.14 -17.81 -0.82
CA ASP A 77 41.85 -17.17 -2.10
C ASP A 77 40.78 -16.05 -2.01
N LEU A 78 39.53 -16.39 -1.86
CA LEU A 78 38.39 -15.47 -1.70
C LEU A 78 37.80 -15.67 -0.31
N ASP A 79 38.01 -14.71 0.57
CA ASP A 79 37.49 -14.75 1.93
C ASP A 79 35.97 -14.48 1.99
N GLY A 80 35.32 -14.77 3.14
CA GLY A 80 33.90 -14.62 3.32
C GLY A 80 33.42 -13.16 3.23
N LEU A 81 34.27 -12.20 3.53
CA LEU A 81 33.98 -10.76 3.43
C LEU A 81 33.94 -10.29 1.98
N GLN A 82 34.92 -10.72 1.20
CA GLN A 82 34.95 -10.45 -0.23
C GLN A 82 33.78 -11.12 -0.96
N LEU A 83 33.40 -12.33 -0.53
CA LEU A 83 32.20 -12.99 -1.03
C LEU A 83 30.94 -12.18 -0.69
N PHE A 84 30.81 -11.72 0.56
CA PHE A 84 29.68 -10.90 0.99
C PHE A 84 29.57 -9.62 0.16
N GLN A 85 30.65 -8.90 -0.08
CA GLN A 85 30.65 -7.71 -0.93
C GLN A 85 30.18 -8.01 -2.37
N ARG A 86 30.71 -9.10 -2.98
CA ARG A 86 30.28 -9.51 -4.32
C ARG A 86 28.80 -9.90 -4.38
N LEU A 87 28.28 -10.55 -3.35
CA LEU A 87 26.87 -10.91 -3.27
C LEU A 87 25.97 -9.67 -3.16
N ARG A 88 26.42 -8.63 -2.46
CA ARG A 88 25.71 -7.34 -2.44
C ARG A 88 25.60 -6.70 -3.82
N ASP A 89 26.66 -6.79 -4.63
CA ASP A 89 26.64 -6.29 -6.00
C ASP A 89 25.69 -7.10 -6.90
N ILE A 90 25.54 -8.41 -6.65
CA ILE A 90 24.61 -9.28 -7.37
C ILE A 90 23.16 -9.02 -6.90
N ASP A 91 22.93 -9.08 -5.60
CA ASP A 91 21.64 -8.85 -4.94
C ASP A 91 21.84 -8.65 -3.43
N ALA A 92 21.65 -7.43 -2.95
CA ALA A 92 21.80 -7.06 -1.54
C ALA A 92 20.79 -7.77 -0.61
N GLU A 93 19.72 -8.36 -1.17
CA GLU A 93 18.70 -9.09 -0.41
C GLU A 93 18.99 -10.60 -0.26
N ILE A 94 20.13 -11.11 -0.76
CA ILE A 94 20.58 -12.46 -0.47
C ILE A 94 21.06 -12.49 0.99
N PRO A 95 20.43 -13.27 1.87
CA PRO A 95 20.86 -13.33 3.26
C PRO A 95 22.19 -14.08 3.39
N VAL A 96 23.19 -13.39 3.94
CA VAL A 96 24.51 -13.94 4.23
C VAL A 96 24.71 -14.01 5.74
N ILE A 97 25.02 -15.21 6.24
CA ILE A 97 25.37 -15.48 7.63
C ILE A 97 26.88 -15.75 7.65
N LEU A 98 27.60 -14.94 8.43
CA LEU A 98 29.06 -15.06 8.57
C LEU A 98 29.40 -15.94 9.77
N ILE A 99 30.31 -16.91 9.57
CA ILE A 99 30.89 -17.69 10.65
C ILE A 99 32.25 -17.08 11.00
N THR A 100 32.51 -16.79 12.26
CA THR A 100 33.70 -16.04 12.71
C THR A 100 34.44 -16.75 13.83
N GLY A 101 35.75 -16.71 13.80
CA GLY A 101 36.61 -17.07 14.97
C GLY A 101 36.72 -15.93 15.98
N HIS A 102 37.42 -16.18 17.10
CA HIS A 102 37.54 -15.23 18.22
C HIS A 102 38.20 -13.89 17.89
N GLY A 103 38.95 -13.79 16.77
CA GLY A 103 39.67 -12.58 16.36
C GLY A 103 38.91 -11.62 15.45
N ASP A 104 37.75 -12.03 14.91
CA ASP A 104 37.12 -11.33 13.79
C ASP A 104 35.74 -10.68 14.14
N ILE A 105 35.43 -10.58 15.44
CA ILE A 105 34.15 -10.04 15.92
C ILE A 105 33.94 -8.58 15.47
N ALA A 106 34.98 -7.74 15.54
CA ALA A 106 34.90 -6.35 15.11
C ALA A 106 34.54 -6.24 13.62
N THR A 107 35.12 -7.10 12.79
CA THR A 107 34.86 -7.18 11.35
C THR A 107 33.45 -7.70 11.06
N ALA A 108 32.97 -8.70 11.83
CA ALA A 108 31.60 -9.19 11.71
C ALA A 108 30.58 -8.11 12.06
N VAL A 109 30.82 -7.30 13.10
CA VAL A 109 29.97 -6.16 13.45
C VAL A 109 29.95 -5.10 12.34
N GLN A 110 31.07 -4.86 11.67
CA GLN A 110 31.11 -3.96 10.53
C GLN A 110 30.24 -4.51 9.37
N CYS A 111 30.34 -5.79 9.04
CA CYS A 111 29.49 -6.42 8.02
C CYS A 111 28.00 -6.39 8.35
N MET A 112 27.62 -6.48 9.65
CA MET A 112 26.23 -6.27 10.06
C MET A 112 25.72 -4.87 9.73
N ARG A 113 26.55 -3.85 9.94
CA ARG A 113 26.23 -2.46 9.55
C ARG A 113 26.11 -2.30 8.02
N GLU A 114 26.86 -3.10 7.29
CA GLU A 114 26.86 -3.12 5.83
C GLU A 114 25.76 -4.00 5.23
N GLY A 115 24.94 -4.69 6.04
CA GLY A 115 23.76 -5.43 5.61
C GLY A 115 23.91 -6.95 5.59
N ALA A 116 24.92 -7.54 6.23
CA ALA A 116 24.94 -8.97 6.51
C ALA A 116 23.72 -9.36 7.35
N TYR A 117 23.18 -10.57 7.13
CA TYR A 117 21.98 -11.00 7.83
C TYR A 117 22.24 -11.28 9.32
N ASP A 118 23.28 -12.03 9.63
CA ASP A 118 23.72 -12.35 11.00
C ASP A 118 25.17 -12.85 10.98
N PHE A 119 25.75 -13.02 12.18
CA PHE A 119 27.03 -13.70 12.36
C PHE A 119 27.00 -14.68 13.52
N LEU A 120 27.81 -15.75 13.43
CA LEU A 120 27.93 -16.78 14.43
C LEU A 120 29.41 -16.96 14.83
N ALA A 121 29.74 -16.72 16.10
CA ALA A 121 31.08 -16.92 16.62
C ALA A 121 31.33 -18.41 16.94
N LYS A 122 32.42 -19.00 16.43
CA LYS A 122 32.86 -20.37 16.78
C LYS A 122 33.41 -20.41 18.23
N PRO A 123 32.99 -21.40 19.07
CA PRO A 123 32.02 -22.45 18.80
C PRO A 123 30.58 -21.96 18.96
N TYR A 124 29.65 -22.43 18.10
CA TYR A 124 28.22 -22.09 18.15
C TYR A 124 27.35 -23.34 18.32
N PRO A 125 26.21 -23.26 19.00
CA PRO A 125 25.22 -24.33 19.08
C PRO A 125 24.56 -24.56 17.72
N ALA A 126 24.32 -25.83 17.38
CA ALA A 126 23.67 -26.20 16.12
C ALA A 126 22.25 -25.59 16.00
N GLU A 127 21.52 -25.55 17.10
CA GLU A 127 20.17 -24.98 17.19
C GLU A 127 20.15 -23.49 16.79
N ARG A 128 21.19 -22.74 17.17
CA ARG A 128 21.32 -21.32 16.78
C ARG A 128 21.52 -21.18 15.27
N LEU A 129 22.40 -21.98 14.68
CA LEU A 129 22.63 -21.99 13.22
C LEU A 129 21.32 -22.31 12.48
N ILE A 130 20.59 -23.35 12.91
CA ILE A 130 19.34 -23.79 12.32
C ILE A 130 18.27 -22.70 12.40
N ALA A 131 18.08 -22.08 13.57
CA ALA A 131 17.11 -21.01 13.78
C ALA A 131 17.43 -19.78 12.91
N THR A 132 18.69 -19.34 12.87
CA THR A 132 19.12 -18.19 12.07
C THR A 132 18.91 -18.45 10.57
N ILE A 133 19.25 -19.64 10.08
CA ILE A 133 19.01 -20.03 8.67
C ILE A 133 17.51 -20.06 8.37
N GLY A 134 16.69 -20.59 9.28
CA GLY A 134 15.23 -20.66 9.10
C GLY A 134 14.60 -19.27 8.92
N HIS A 135 14.96 -18.32 9.76
CA HIS A 135 14.48 -16.93 9.66
C HIS A 135 15.01 -16.22 8.40
N ALA A 136 16.27 -16.44 8.05
CA ALA A 136 16.89 -15.89 6.87
C ALA A 136 16.22 -16.40 5.57
N ALA A 137 15.94 -17.70 5.52
CA ALA A 137 15.25 -18.33 4.39
C ALA A 137 13.82 -17.83 4.22
N GLU A 138 13.09 -17.62 5.31
CA GLU A 138 11.73 -17.05 5.26
C GLU A 138 11.76 -15.60 4.75
N LYS A 139 12.71 -14.77 5.22
CA LYS A 139 12.91 -13.41 4.67
C LYS A 139 13.16 -13.46 3.17
N ARG A 140 14.09 -14.32 2.71
CA ARG A 140 14.43 -14.45 1.28
C ARG A 140 13.25 -14.89 0.44
N ARG A 141 12.48 -15.85 0.91
CA ARG A 141 11.27 -16.33 0.25
C ARG A 141 10.28 -15.19 0.03
N LEU A 142 10.03 -14.36 1.05
CA LEU A 142 9.13 -13.22 0.96
C LEU A 142 9.63 -12.16 -0.03
N VAL A 143 10.93 -11.89 -0.07
CA VAL A 143 11.54 -10.97 -1.04
C VAL A 143 11.33 -11.46 -2.48
N LEU A 144 11.61 -12.75 -2.75
CA LEU A 144 11.44 -13.33 -4.08
C LEU A 144 9.97 -13.42 -4.51
N GLU A 145 9.07 -13.76 -3.58
CA GLU A 145 7.63 -13.76 -3.85
C GLU A 145 7.12 -12.36 -4.19
N ASN A 146 7.57 -11.34 -3.44
CA ASN A 146 7.24 -9.94 -3.75
C ASN A 146 7.76 -9.53 -5.14
N ARG A 147 9.02 -9.87 -5.48
CA ARG A 147 9.57 -9.62 -6.82
C ARG A 147 8.76 -10.33 -7.92
N ARG A 148 8.43 -11.60 -7.71
CA ARG A 148 7.63 -12.37 -8.66
C ARG A 148 6.23 -11.78 -8.86
N LEU A 149 5.60 -11.32 -7.78
CA LEU A 149 4.31 -10.63 -7.85
C LEU A 149 4.43 -9.28 -8.57
N GLN A 150 5.51 -8.54 -8.34
CA GLN A 150 5.81 -7.30 -9.07
C GLN A 150 6.10 -7.57 -10.55
N GLU A 151 6.88 -8.58 -10.89
CA GLU A 151 7.17 -9.00 -12.27
C GLU A 151 5.93 -9.52 -12.98
N ALA A 152 5.08 -10.29 -12.31
CA ALA A 152 3.80 -10.74 -12.85
C ALA A 152 2.83 -9.58 -13.06
N ALA A 153 2.81 -8.59 -12.17
CA ALA A 153 2.07 -7.35 -12.35
C ALA A 153 2.65 -6.50 -13.51
N PHE A 154 3.96 -6.55 -13.71
CA PHE A 154 4.65 -5.85 -14.81
C PHE A 154 4.48 -6.60 -16.16
N ALA A 155 4.53 -7.93 -16.17
CA ALA A 155 4.32 -8.76 -17.35
C ALA A 155 2.85 -8.78 -17.83
N ALA A 156 1.91 -8.46 -16.92
CA ALA A 156 0.49 -8.28 -17.28
C ALA A 156 0.20 -7.01 -18.08
N GLY A 157 1.23 -6.22 -18.41
CA GLY A 157 1.16 -5.08 -19.34
C GLY A 157 1.90 -3.87 -18.80
N ALA A 158 2.95 -3.49 -19.49
CA ALA A 158 3.81 -2.33 -19.20
C ALA A 158 3.04 -0.96 -19.23
N ASP A 159 1.73 -0.97 -19.55
CA ASP A 159 0.83 0.20 -19.58
C ASP A 159 -0.33 0.13 -18.57
N ALA A 160 -0.40 -0.91 -17.73
CA ALA A 160 -1.49 -1.00 -16.79
C ALA A 160 -1.21 -0.13 -15.55
N VAL A 161 -1.95 0.96 -15.38
CA VAL A 161 -2.08 1.60 -14.06
C VAL A 161 -2.59 0.50 -13.11
N PRO A 162 -1.79 0.03 -12.16
CA PRO A 162 -2.17 -1.13 -11.36
C PRO A 162 -3.33 -0.75 -10.45
N PHE A 163 -4.46 -1.43 -10.61
CA PHE A 163 -5.60 -1.29 -9.70
C PHE A 163 -5.29 -2.10 -8.43
N ILE A 164 -4.58 -1.45 -7.49
CA ILE A 164 -4.03 -2.07 -6.29
C ILE A 164 -5.08 -2.14 -5.19
N GLY A 165 -5.12 -3.28 -4.47
CA GLY A 165 -5.97 -3.55 -3.34
C GLY A 165 -6.33 -5.03 -3.25
N ASN A 166 -6.29 -5.59 -2.05
CA ASN A 166 -6.56 -7.00 -1.77
C ASN A 166 -7.72 -7.21 -0.79
N THR A 167 -8.27 -6.14 -0.23
CA THR A 167 -9.46 -6.24 0.63
C THR A 167 -10.64 -6.84 -0.13
N PRO A 168 -11.59 -7.51 0.56
CA PRO A 168 -12.77 -8.11 -0.06
C PRO A 168 -13.59 -7.12 -0.89
N ALA A 169 -13.65 -5.85 -0.47
CA ALA A 169 -14.31 -4.78 -1.21
C ALA A 169 -13.62 -4.51 -2.56
N MET A 170 -12.28 -4.39 -2.56
CA MET A 170 -11.51 -4.18 -3.79
C MET A 170 -11.55 -5.39 -4.72
N GLN A 171 -11.57 -6.60 -4.17
CA GLN A 171 -11.71 -7.84 -4.96
C GLN A 171 -13.09 -7.89 -5.67
N ARG A 172 -14.16 -7.51 -4.98
CA ARG A 172 -15.49 -7.39 -5.60
C ARG A 172 -15.50 -6.38 -6.74
N ILE A 173 -14.89 -5.20 -6.55
CA ILE A 173 -14.77 -4.19 -7.61
C ILE A 173 -14.02 -4.77 -8.81
N LYS A 174 -12.88 -5.43 -8.59
CA LYS A 174 -12.10 -6.08 -9.68
C LYS A 174 -12.93 -7.12 -10.44
N GLN A 175 -13.73 -7.91 -9.74
CA GLN A 175 -14.63 -8.89 -10.37
C GLN A 175 -15.72 -8.19 -11.18
N THR A 176 -16.39 -7.17 -10.61
CA THR A 176 -17.39 -6.38 -11.32
C THR A 176 -16.80 -5.76 -12.59
N LEU A 177 -15.63 -5.13 -12.52
CA LEU A 177 -14.94 -4.55 -13.68
C LEU A 177 -14.75 -5.59 -14.80
N ARG A 178 -14.29 -6.80 -14.45
CA ARG A 178 -14.12 -7.88 -15.46
C ARG A 178 -15.45 -8.31 -16.09
N HIS A 179 -16.51 -8.43 -15.29
CA HIS A 179 -17.83 -8.84 -15.80
C HIS A 179 -18.44 -7.81 -16.75
N ILE A 180 -18.28 -6.51 -16.45
CA ILE A 180 -18.89 -5.45 -17.25
C ILE A 180 -17.94 -4.88 -18.34
N ALA A 181 -16.69 -5.34 -18.38
CA ALA A 181 -15.69 -4.80 -19.31
C ALA A 181 -16.17 -4.90 -20.78
N ASP A 182 -16.65 -6.06 -21.16
CA ASP A 182 -17.14 -6.32 -22.53
C ASP A 182 -18.57 -5.88 -22.78
N ALA A 183 -19.31 -5.52 -21.72
CA ALA A 183 -20.63 -4.95 -21.86
C ALA A 183 -20.52 -3.47 -22.21
N ASP A 184 -21.21 -3.05 -23.26
CA ASP A 184 -21.17 -1.66 -23.73
C ASP A 184 -22.18 -0.79 -22.96
N VAL A 185 -22.05 -0.79 -21.63
CA VAL A 185 -22.93 -0.07 -20.69
C VAL A 185 -22.22 1.13 -20.11
N ASP A 186 -23.00 2.20 -19.89
CA ASP A 186 -22.51 3.38 -19.17
C ASP A 186 -22.33 3.05 -17.68
N VAL A 187 -21.29 3.62 -17.03
CA VAL A 187 -20.90 3.28 -15.65
C VAL A 187 -20.77 4.54 -14.82
N LEU A 188 -21.37 4.54 -13.63
CA LEU A 188 -21.17 5.58 -12.62
C LEU A 188 -20.17 5.09 -11.56
N VAL A 189 -19.11 5.85 -11.30
CA VAL A 189 -18.08 5.56 -10.30
C VAL A 189 -18.24 6.54 -9.14
N GLU A 190 -18.64 6.04 -7.99
CA GLU A 190 -18.78 6.83 -6.76
C GLU A 190 -17.60 6.64 -5.83
N GLY A 191 -17.16 7.71 -5.19
CA GLY A 191 -16.13 7.64 -4.15
C GLY A 191 -15.53 9.00 -3.82
N GLU A 192 -15.05 9.13 -2.61
CA GLU A 192 -14.41 10.36 -2.13
C GLU A 192 -13.23 10.81 -3.03
N THR A 193 -12.85 12.07 -2.88
CA THR A 193 -11.68 12.61 -3.57
C THR A 193 -10.43 11.78 -3.24
N GLY A 194 -9.65 11.44 -4.27
CA GLY A 194 -8.40 10.68 -4.09
C GLY A 194 -8.55 9.18 -3.88
N THR A 195 -9.75 8.59 -3.98
CA THR A 195 -9.97 7.13 -3.85
C THR A 195 -9.49 6.30 -5.03
N GLY A 196 -9.28 6.93 -6.22
CA GLY A 196 -8.81 6.27 -7.43
C GLY A 196 -9.88 6.06 -8.50
N LYS A 197 -10.88 6.94 -8.62
CA LYS A 197 -11.97 6.87 -9.62
C LYS A 197 -11.42 6.81 -11.05
N GLU A 198 -10.42 7.62 -11.38
CA GLU A 198 -9.76 7.62 -12.69
C GLU A 198 -9.05 6.29 -12.99
N VAL A 199 -8.47 5.66 -11.96
CA VAL A 199 -7.84 4.33 -12.09
C VAL A 199 -8.88 3.27 -12.44
N VAL A 200 -10.09 3.35 -11.85
CA VAL A 200 -11.21 2.46 -12.18
C VAL A 200 -11.66 2.66 -13.63
N ALA A 201 -11.82 3.90 -14.08
CA ALA A 201 -12.18 4.21 -15.47
C ALA A 201 -11.13 3.70 -16.47
N SER A 202 -9.86 3.95 -16.18
CA SER A 202 -8.72 3.42 -16.96
C SER A 202 -8.72 1.89 -17.01
N ALA A 203 -8.92 1.22 -15.86
CA ALA A 203 -8.97 -0.25 -15.79
C ALA A 203 -10.14 -0.81 -16.61
N LEU A 204 -11.31 -0.19 -16.50
CA LEU A 204 -12.49 -0.58 -17.26
C LEU A 204 -12.31 -0.46 -18.77
N HIS A 205 -11.73 0.66 -19.23
CA HIS A 205 -11.42 0.88 -20.64
C HIS A 205 -10.44 -0.17 -21.16
N ARG A 206 -9.34 -0.43 -20.45
CA ARG A 206 -8.31 -1.41 -20.84
C ARG A 206 -8.80 -2.85 -20.89
N LEU A 207 -9.71 -3.22 -20.00
CA LEU A 207 -10.32 -4.54 -20.00
C LEU A 207 -11.39 -4.70 -21.09
N SER A 208 -11.86 -3.60 -21.71
CA SER A 208 -12.94 -3.60 -22.70
C SER A 208 -12.47 -3.91 -24.11
N ARG A 209 -13.43 -4.17 -25.00
CA ARG A 209 -13.20 -4.29 -26.46
C ARG A 209 -12.69 -2.98 -27.07
N ARG A 210 -12.93 -1.83 -26.40
CA ARG A 210 -12.54 -0.47 -26.84
C ARG A 210 -11.11 -0.09 -26.46
N ARG A 211 -10.32 -1.01 -25.86
CA ARG A 211 -8.93 -0.79 -25.37
C ARG A 211 -7.93 -0.25 -26.40
N GLN A 212 -8.22 -0.45 -27.69
CA GLN A 212 -7.37 0.03 -28.79
C GLN A 212 -7.74 1.45 -29.26
N HIS A 213 -8.86 1.98 -28.76
CA HIS A 213 -9.31 3.34 -29.02
C HIS A 213 -8.93 4.25 -27.84
N GLU A 214 -9.22 5.53 -27.94
CA GLU A 214 -8.85 6.50 -26.93
C GLU A 214 -9.77 6.46 -25.69
N LEU A 215 -9.16 6.68 -24.52
CA LEU A 215 -9.84 7.08 -23.29
C LEU A 215 -9.74 8.60 -23.17
N VAL A 216 -10.83 9.30 -23.50
CA VAL A 216 -10.88 10.77 -23.42
C VAL A 216 -11.39 11.18 -22.05
N ALA A 217 -10.53 11.78 -21.23
CA ALA A 217 -10.88 12.25 -19.89
C ALA A 217 -11.17 13.75 -19.88
N ILE A 218 -12.22 14.12 -19.14
CA ILE A 218 -12.62 15.52 -18.90
C ILE A 218 -12.97 15.65 -17.42
N ASN A 219 -12.42 16.68 -16.77
CA ASN A 219 -12.88 17.09 -15.44
C ASN A 219 -13.89 18.22 -15.61
N CYS A 220 -15.14 17.98 -15.21
CA CYS A 220 -16.24 18.93 -15.35
C CYS A 220 -16.12 20.14 -14.41
N GLY A 221 -15.41 19.99 -13.28
CA GLY A 221 -15.18 21.08 -12.34
C GLY A 221 -14.00 21.99 -12.67
N ALA A 222 -13.13 21.57 -13.61
CA ALA A 222 -11.92 22.32 -13.94
C ALA A 222 -12.13 23.40 -15.03
N LEU A 223 -13.27 23.37 -15.72
CA LEU A 223 -13.54 24.26 -16.86
C LEU A 223 -14.59 25.32 -16.50
N PRO A 224 -14.38 26.60 -16.86
CA PRO A 224 -15.42 27.63 -16.76
C PRO A 224 -16.66 27.26 -17.59
N GLU A 225 -17.85 27.63 -17.13
CA GLU A 225 -19.12 27.33 -17.81
C GLU A 225 -19.14 27.78 -19.27
N SER A 226 -18.56 28.91 -19.58
CA SER A 226 -18.43 29.44 -20.95
C SER A 226 -17.56 28.62 -21.89
N VAL A 227 -16.68 27.78 -21.34
CA VAL A 227 -15.72 26.99 -22.12
C VAL A 227 -16.12 25.54 -22.22
N ILE A 228 -16.75 24.97 -21.15
CA ILE A 228 -17.08 23.55 -21.06
C ILE A 228 -17.98 23.11 -22.23
N GLU A 229 -18.91 23.93 -22.67
CA GLU A 229 -19.81 23.61 -23.78
C GLU A 229 -19.03 23.43 -25.10
N SER A 230 -18.15 24.36 -25.43
CA SER A 230 -17.30 24.29 -26.63
C SER A 230 -16.29 23.12 -26.55
N GLU A 231 -15.74 22.83 -25.37
CA GLU A 231 -14.85 21.68 -25.18
C GLU A 231 -15.57 20.36 -25.38
N LEU A 232 -16.79 20.20 -24.82
CA LEU A 232 -17.55 18.95 -24.90
C LEU A 232 -18.13 18.72 -26.30
N PHE A 233 -18.86 19.71 -26.84
CA PHE A 233 -19.63 19.53 -28.08
C PHE A 233 -18.89 19.95 -29.34
N GLY A 234 -17.82 20.77 -29.21
CA GLY A 234 -17.14 21.37 -30.34
C GLY A 234 -17.95 22.52 -30.96
N HIS A 235 -17.35 23.20 -31.95
CA HIS A 235 -17.98 24.30 -32.65
C HIS A 235 -17.48 24.45 -34.08
N GLU A 236 -18.34 25.00 -34.96
CA GLU A 236 -17.94 25.46 -36.30
C GLU A 236 -17.38 26.88 -36.24
N ALA A 237 -16.65 27.28 -37.24
CA ALA A 237 -16.13 28.64 -37.37
C ALA A 237 -17.29 29.64 -37.39
N GLY A 238 -17.22 30.70 -36.55
CA GLY A 238 -18.27 31.72 -36.44
C GLY A 238 -19.42 31.38 -35.48
N ALA A 239 -19.37 30.27 -34.77
CA ALA A 239 -20.44 29.85 -33.84
C ALA A 239 -20.69 30.83 -32.69
N PHE A 240 -19.66 31.54 -32.28
CA PHE A 240 -19.72 32.61 -31.24
C PHE A 240 -18.55 33.60 -31.42
N THR A 241 -18.58 34.71 -30.69
CA THR A 241 -17.50 35.71 -30.70
C THR A 241 -16.19 35.11 -30.21
N GLY A 242 -15.22 34.95 -31.14
CA GLY A 242 -13.94 34.28 -30.87
C GLY A 242 -13.77 32.91 -31.49
N ALA A 243 -14.82 32.31 -32.06
CA ALA A 243 -14.75 31.02 -32.77
C ALA A 243 -14.15 31.20 -34.20
N GLN A 244 -12.84 31.46 -34.27
CA GLN A 244 -12.16 31.70 -35.55
C GLN A 244 -11.98 30.46 -36.43
N LYS A 245 -11.88 29.26 -35.78
CA LYS A 245 -11.66 27.97 -36.47
C LYS A 245 -12.63 26.93 -35.89
N ARG A 246 -12.98 25.97 -36.74
CA ARG A 246 -13.70 24.76 -36.30
C ARG A 246 -12.89 24.02 -35.27
N ARG A 247 -13.57 23.51 -34.20
CA ARG A 247 -13.01 22.65 -33.19
C ARG A 247 -13.87 21.41 -32.98
N ILE A 248 -13.24 20.23 -33.04
CA ILE A 248 -13.88 18.95 -32.72
C ILE A 248 -14.05 18.86 -31.20
N GLY A 249 -15.26 18.55 -30.72
CA GLY A 249 -15.54 18.38 -29.32
C GLY A 249 -14.97 17.07 -28.74
N ARG A 250 -14.73 17.05 -27.45
CA ARG A 250 -14.22 15.86 -26.74
C ARG A 250 -15.15 14.66 -26.84
N ILE A 251 -16.46 14.87 -26.88
CA ILE A 251 -17.46 13.81 -27.05
C ILE A 251 -17.29 13.15 -28.44
N GLU A 252 -17.18 13.94 -29.48
CA GLU A 252 -16.96 13.43 -30.85
C GLU A 252 -15.60 12.73 -30.96
N HIS A 253 -14.57 13.28 -30.31
CA HIS A 253 -13.22 12.71 -30.31
C HIS A 253 -13.17 11.35 -29.57
N ALA A 254 -14.02 11.13 -28.57
CA ALA A 254 -14.15 9.86 -27.86
C ALA A 254 -14.89 8.77 -28.63
N SER A 255 -15.40 9.07 -29.84
CA SER A 255 -16.16 8.10 -30.66
C SER A 255 -15.29 6.91 -31.04
N GLY A 256 -15.81 5.69 -30.91
CA GLY A 256 -15.09 4.42 -30.98
C GLY A 256 -14.48 3.98 -29.64
N GLY A 257 -14.24 4.93 -28.71
CA GLY A 257 -13.55 4.75 -27.46
C GLY A 257 -14.42 4.88 -26.21
N THR A 258 -13.84 5.47 -25.17
CA THR A 258 -14.48 5.70 -23.87
C THR A 258 -14.35 7.16 -23.47
N LEU A 259 -15.45 7.78 -23.08
CA LEU A 259 -15.48 9.11 -22.48
C LEU A 259 -15.51 8.98 -20.95
N PHE A 260 -14.51 9.54 -20.29
CA PHE A 260 -14.47 9.62 -18.83
C PHE A 260 -14.77 11.05 -18.37
N LEU A 261 -15.82 11.21 -17.58
CA LEU A 261 -16.24 12.48 -16.99
C LEU A 261 -15.98 12.46 -15.50
N ASP A 262 -14.97 13.18 -15.04
CA ASP A 262 -14.68 13.35 -13.60
C ASP A 262 -15.45 14.55 -13.05
N GLU A 263 -15.82 14.46 -11.76
CA GLU A 263 -16.62 15.47 -11.07
C GLU A 263 -17.91 15.86 -11.83
N ILE A 264 -18.67 14.84 -12.27
CA ILE A 264 -19.88 15.03 -13.08
C ILE A 264 -20.92 15.92 -12.36
N GLU A 265 -20.94 15.92 -11.03
CA GLU A 265 -21.78 16.78 -10.19
C GLU A 265 -21.54 18.27 -10.40
N SER A 266 -20.35 18.63 -10.89
CA SER A 266 -19.94 20.02 -11.17
C SER A 266 -20.37 20.50 -12.57
N MET A 267 -21.00 19.62 -13.37
CA MET A 267 -21.46 19.99 -14.72
C MET A 267 -22.63 20.99 -14.63
N PRO A 268 -22.60 22.14 -15.34
CA PRO A 268 -23.68 23.11 -15.34
C PRO A 268 -25.01 22.52 -15.84
N LEU A 269 -26.14 22.91 -15.27
CA LEU A 269 -27.47 22.40 -15.62
C LEU A 269 -27.80 22.54 -17.12
N SER A 270 -27.37 23.62 -17.76
CA SER A 270 -27.52 23.85 -19.20
C SER A 270 -26.82 22.77 -20.03
N ILE A 271 -25.66 22.31 -19.57
CA ILE A 271 -24.84 21.29 -20.23
C ILE A 271 -25.41 19.90 -19.95
N GLN A 272 -25.93 19.65 -18.75
CA GLN A 272 -26.56 18.38 -18.39
C GLN A 272 -27.72 18.05 -19.34
N VAL A 273 -28.55 19.04 -19.71
CA VAL A 273 -29.65 18.86 -20.67
C VAL A 273 -29.15 18.40 -22.05
N LYS A 274 -28.08 19.03 -22.54
CA LYS A 274 -27.48 18.68 -23.83
C LYS A 274 -26.81 17.32 -23.79
N PHE A 275 -26.12 17.02 -22.69
CA PHE A 275 -25.43 15.76 -22.50
C PHE A 275 -26.41 14.58 -22.35
N LEU A 276 -27.55 14.78 -21.68
CA LEU A 276 -28.61 13.78 -21.63
C LEU A 276 -29.08 13.37 -23.05
N ARG A 277 -29.29 14.34 -23.92
CA ARG A 277 -29.65 14.05 -25.32
C ARG A 277 -28.59 13.22 -26.03
N VAL A 278 -27.30 13.51 -25.80
CA VAL A 278 -26.19 12.71 -26.38
C VAL A 278 -26.24 11.26 -25.87
N LEU A 279 -26.53 11.05 -24.60
CA LEU A 279 -26.64 9.70 -24.02
C LEU A 279 -27.84 8.91 -24.55
N GLU A 280 -28.96 9.59 -24.83
CA GLU A 280 -30.18 8.97 -25.32
C GLU A 280 -30.12 8.66 -26.82
N SER A 281 -29.76 9.66 -27.63
CA SER A 281 -29.78 9.54 -29.08
C SER A 281 -28.50 8.95 -29.68
N ARG A 282 -27.39 8.94 -28.90
CA ARG A 282 -26.05 8.62 -29.38
C ARG A 282 -25.67 9.49 -30.62
N GLN A 283 -26.06 10.75 -30.54
CA GLN A 283 -25.78 11.74 -31.57
C GLN A 283 -25.33 13.06 -30.95
N ILE A 284 -24.54 13.82 -31.70
CA ILE A 284 -24.05 15.13 -31.31
C ILE A 284 -24.27 16.15 -32.43
N THR A 285 -24.58 17.38 -32.04
CA THR A 285 -24.64 18.52 -32.94
C THR A 285 -23.67 19.59 -32.42
N PRO A 286 -22.56 19.88 -33.10
CA PRO A 286 -21.63 20.95 -32.72
C PRO A 286 -22.30 22.32 -32.69
N LEU A 287 -21.72 23.25 -31.93
CA LEU A 287 -22.22 24.61 -31.85
C LEU A 287 -22.08 25.33 -33.18
N GLY A 288 -23.12 26.08 -33.58
CA GLY A 288 -23.12 26.86 -34.81
C GLY A 288 -23.47 26.08 -36.06
N THR A 289 -23.90 24.82 -35.96
CA THR A 289 -24.37 23.99 -37.08
C THR A 289 -25.61 23.19 -36.68
N ASN A 290 -26.33 22.67 -37.67
CA ASN A 290 -27.40 21.69 -37.50
C ASN A 290 -26.98 20.27 -37.95
N ASP A 291 -25.70 20.07 -38.25
CA ASP A 291 -25.17 18.76 -38.68
C ASP A 291 -25.18 17.78 -37.54
N VAL A 292 -25.99 16.74 -37.65
CA VAL A 292 -26.07 15.66 -36.66
C VAL A 292 -25.02 14.60 -36.99
N ARG A 293 -24.20 14.25 -36.01
CA ARG A 293 -23.16 13.24 -36.11
C ARG A 293 -23.44 12.09 -35.16
N SER A 294 -23.44 10.86 -35.68
CA SER A 294 -23.63 9.65 -34.89
C SER A 294 -22.38 9.35 -34.05
N LEU A 295 -22.59 8.86 -32.84
CA LEU A 295 -21.55 8.54 -31.90
C LEU A 295 -21.62 7.05 -31.49
N ASP A 296 -20.47 6.42 -31.46
CA ASP A 296 -20.29 5.11 -30.85
C ASP A 296 -19.32 5.24 -29.67
N LEU A 297 -19.84 5.51 -28.48
CA LEU A 297 -19.00 5.73 -27.31
C LEU A 297 -19.57 5.06 -26.07
N ARG A 298 -18.69 4.66 -25.18
CA ARG A 298 -18.99 4.25 -23.81
C ARG A 298 -18.72 5.42 -22.88
N VAL A 299 -19.62 5.65 -21.89
CA VAL A 299 -19.45 6.71 -20.91
C VAL A 299 -19.14 6.12 -19.54
N VAL A 300 -18.12 6.66 -18.89
CA VAL A 300 -17.81 6.42 -17.48
C VAL A 300 -17.83 7.76 -16.77
N ALA A 301 -18.80 7.95 -15.88
CA ALA A 301 -18.95 9.17 -15.08
C ALA A 301 -18.44 8.92 -13.65
N ALA A 302 -17.73 9.88 -13.07
CA ALA A 302 -17.23 9.80 -11.71
C ALA A 302 -17.76 10.96 -10.87
N THR A 303 -18.15 10.66 -9.62
CA THR A 303 -18.67 11.62 -8.64
C THR A 303 -18.10 11.36 -7.26
N LYS A 304 -17.96 12.41 -6.46
CA LYS A 304 -17.67 12.33 -5.03
C LYS A 304 -18.93 12.40 -4.16
N GLU A 305 -20.07 12.76 -4.74
CA GLU A 305 -21.34 12.93 -4.07
C GLU A 305 -22.25 11.73 -4.33
N ASP A 306 -23.15 11.41 -3.39
CA ASP A 306 -24.20 10.43 -3.58
C ASP A 306 -25.33 11.05 -4.43
N LEU A 307 -25.22 10.93 -5.75
CA LEU A 307 -26.22 11.42 -6.68
C LEU A 307 -27.58 10.70 -6.56
N GLY A 308 -27.67 9.59 -5.87
CA GLY A 308 -28.91 8.90 -5.55
C GLY A 308 -29.77 9.64 -4.52
N SER A 309 -29.15 10.49 -3.67
CA SER A 309 -29.85 11.26 -2.66
C SER A 309 -30.32 12.61 -3.23
N PRO A 310 -31.63 12.93 -3.24
CA PRO A 310 -32.14 14.22 -3.68
C PRO A 310 -31.56 15.42 -2.91
N VAL A 311 -31.21 15.20 -1.65
CA VAL A 311 -30.64 16.24 -0.76
C VAL A 311 -29.19 16.55 -1.14
N ALA A 312 -28.44 15.54 -1.58
CA ALA A 312 -27.03 15.67 -1.95
C ALA A 312 -26.82 16.20 -3.37
N ARG A 313 -27.89 16.29 -4.20
CA ARG A 313 -27.80 16.70 -5.61
C ARG A 313 -28.67 17.93 -5.97
N PRO A 314 -28.62 19.07 -5.29
CA PRO A 314 -29.51 20.19 -5.59
C PRO A 314 -29.33 20.75 -7.01
N HIS A 315 -28.15 20.52 -7.63
CA HIS A 315 -27.78 21.03 -8.96
C HIS A 315 -27.56 19.93 -10.01
N PHE A 316 -28.04 18.70 -9.75
CA PHE A 316 -27.91 17.59 -10.69
C PHE A 316 -29.28 17.04 -11.08
N ARG A 317 -29.54 16.92 -12.38
CA ARG A 317 -30.82 16.48 -12.92
C ARG A 317 -31.06 15.01 -12.64
N GLU A 318 -32.27 14.69 -12.25
CA GLU A 318 -32.71 13.33 -11.92
C GLU A 318 -32.72 12.40 -13.13
N ASP A 319 -33.18 12.93 -14.30
CA ASP A 319 -33.23 12.17 -15.54
C ASP A 319 -31.80 11.78 -16.03
N LEU A 320 -30.85 12.67 -15.91
CA LEU A 320 -29.43 12.39 -16.23
C LEU A 320 -28.85 11.33 -15.27
N PHE A 321 -29.17 11.43 -13.97
CA PHE A 321 -28.75 10.42 -13.00
C PHE A 321 -29.23 9.03 -13.40
N TYR A 322 -30.52 8.83 -13.63
CA TYR A 322 -31.05 7.52 -14.02
C TYR A 322 -30.49 7.00 -15.34
N ARG A 323 -30.13 7.88 -16.25
CA ARG A 323 -29.52 7.49 -17.53
C ARG A 323 -28.07 7.04 -17.39
N LEU A 324 -27.31 7.62 -16.45
CA LEU A 324 -25.92 7.25 -16.13
C LEU A 324 -25.83 6.05 -15.19
N ASN A 325 -26.79 5.90 -14.30
CA ASN A 325 -26.81 4.90 -13.23
C ASN A 325 -27.28 3.52 -13.72
N VAL A 326 -26.69 3.01 -14.79
CA VAL A 326 -26.94 1.64 -15.26
C VAL A 326 -26.17 0.64 -14.42
N VAL A 327 -24.89 0.94 -14.16
CA VAL A 327 -24.03 0.18 -13.25
C VAL A 327 -23.28 1.16 -12.37
N THR A 328 -23.43 1.02 -11.05
CA THR A 328 -22.69 1.84 -10.08
C THR A 328 -21.54 1.05 -9.46
N ILE A 329 -20.36 1.64 -9.45
CA ILE A 329 -19.17 1.14 -8.77
C ILE A 329 -18.81 2.09 -7.64
N ARG A 330 -18.98 1.65 -6.39
CA ARG A 330 -18.63 2.45 -5.21
C ARG A 330 -17.23 2.05 -4.72
N ILE A 331 -16.30 3.02 -4.70
CA ILE A 331 -14.95 2.83 -4.19
C ILE A 331 -14.93 3.24 -2.72
N PRO A 332 -14.64 2.30 -1.78
CA PRO A 332 -14.57 2.65 -0.37
C PRO A 332 -13.40 3.62 -0.10
N PRO A 333 -13.56 4.55 0.84
CA PRO A 333 -12.47 5.40 1.29
C PRO A 333 -11.37 4.56 1.96
N LEU A 334 -10.16 5.10 2.00
CA LEU A 334 -8.99 4.34 2.45
C LEU A 334 -9.09 3.86 3.92
N ARG A 335 -9.79 4.61 4.76
CA ARG A 335 -10.10 4.24 6.17
C ARG A 335 -10.95 2.98 6.31
N GLU A 336 -11.74 2.59 5.29
CA GLU A 336 -12.56 1.36 5.26
C GLU A 336 -11.81 0.17 4.63
N ARG A 337 -10.61 0.39 4.07
CA ARG A 337 -9.74 -0.64 3.48
C ARG A 337 -8.31 -0.54 3.99
N ARG A 338 -8.14 -0.44 5.29
CA ARG A 338 -6.85 -0.21 5.94
C ARG A 338 -5.79 -1.26 5.59
N ASP A 339 -6.21 -2.51 5.35
CA ASP A 339 -5.30 -3.59 4.97
C ASP A 339 -4.65 -3.38 3.59
N ASP A 340 -5.18 -2.50 2.76
CA ASP A 340 -4.58 -2.12 1.48
C ASP A 340 -3.50 -1.02 1.63
N ILE A 341 -3.46 -0.31 2.77
CA ILE A 341 -2.54 0.82 2.98
C ILE A 341 -1.07 0.41 2.82
N PRO A 342 -0.58 -0.67 3.46
CA PRO A 342 0.83 -1.05 3.32
C PRO A 342 1.21 -1.37 1.87
N LEU A 343 0.31 -2.04 1.12
CA LEU A 343 0.54 -2.40 -0.27
C LEU A 343 0.58 -1.17 -1.18
N LEU A 344 -0.38 -0.26 -1.01
CA LEU A 344 -0.43 1.01 -1.74
C LEU A 344 0.78 1.90 -1.42
N PHE A 345 1.15 1.99 -0.15
CA PHE A 345 2.30 2.77 0.29
C PHE A 345 3.60 2.24 -0.32
N ALA A 346 3.84 0.92 -0.28
CA ALA A 346 5.01 0.30 -0.90
C ALA A 346 5.07 0.57 -2.42
N HIS A 347 3.93 0.53 -3.10
CA HIS A 347 3.85 0.88 -4.52
C HIS A 347 4.26 2.33 -4.79
N TYR A 348 3.71 3.29 -4.03
CA TYR A 348 4.02 4.71 -4.20
C TYR A 348 5.44 5.06 -3.75
N LEU A 349 6.00 4.37 -2.75
CA LEU A 349 7.43 4.49 -2.41
C LEU A 349 8.31 4.11 -3.60
N GLY A 350 8.00 3.00 -4.27
CA GLY A 350 8.72 2.57 -5.46
C GLY A 350 8.61 3.56 -6.63
N ILE A 351 7.45 4.19 -6.82
CA ILE A 351 7.27 5.26 -7.83
C ILE A 351 8.09 6.49 -7.45
N ALA A 352 8.00 6.93 -6.21
CA ALA A 352 8.72 8.11 -5.72
C ALA A 352 10.25 7.91 -5.77
N SER A 353 10.74 6.72 -5.37
CA SER A 353 12.17 6.35 -5.46
C SER A 353 12.70 6.50 -6.89
N ARG A 354 11.98 5.95 -7.88
CA ARG A 354 12.35 6.09 -9.29
C ARG A 354 12.28 7.53 -9.79
N ARG A 355 11.23 8.26 -9.40
CA ARG A 355 11.02 9.65 -9.83
C ARG A 355 12.10 10.61 -9.31
N PHE A 356 12.51 10.42 -8.05
CA PHE A 356 13.49 11.29 -7.40
C PHE A 356 14.92 10.74 -7.46
N HIS A 357 15.13 9.56 -8.07
CA HIS A 357 16.43 8.88 -8.13
C HIS A 357 17.05 8.72 -6.75
N ARG A 358 16.25 8.32 -5.76
CA ARG A 358 16.68 8.07 -4.39
C ARG A 358 16.30 6.66 -3.96
N ASP A 359 17.14 6.05 -3.15
CA ASP A 359 16.83 4.76 -2.54
C ASP A 359 15.66 4.89 -1.56
N ILE A 360 14.90 3.80 -1.43
CA ILE A 360 13.84 3.73 -0.43
C ILE A 360 14.49 3.71 0.95
N PRO A 361 14.24 4.70 1.81
CA PRO A 361 14.85 4.75 3.13
C PRO A 361 14.28 3.64 4.04
N ASP A 362 15.03 3.27 5.06
CA ASP A 362 14.48 2.49 6.17
C ASP A 362 13.32 3.25 6.80
N LEU A 363 12.19 2.58 6.96
CA LEU A 363 10.98 3.21 7.48
C LEU A 363 11.08 3.37 9.01
N PRO A 364 11.18 4.60 9.54
CA PRO A 364 11.18 4.85 10.97
C PRO A 364 9.90 4.35 11.64
N ALA A 365 9.97 4.07 12.94
CA ALA A 365 8.79 3.63 13.71
C ALA A 365 7.63 4.64 13.60
N GLN A 366 7.93 5.93 13.59
CA GLN A 366 6.95 7.02 13.44
C GLN A 366 6.18 6.94 12.11
N VAL A 367 6.86 6.63 11.00
CA VAL A 367 6.21 6.45 9.69
C VAL A 367 5.27 5.24 9.73
N ARG A 368 5.71 4.12 10.32
CA ARG A 368 4.87 2.93 10.46
C ARG A 368 3.64 3.18 11.33
N GLN A 369 3.81 3.90 12.43
CA GLN A 369 2.71 4.29 13.31
C GLN A 369 1.73 5.21 12.58
N HIS A 370 2.21 6.23 11.87
CA HIS A 370 1.37 7.13 11.09
C HIS A 370 0.54 6.39 10.03
N LEU A 371 1.11 5.40 9.34
CA LEU A 371 0.37 4.58 8.37
C LEU A 371 -0.82 3.85 8.99
N LEU A 372 -0.69 3.40 10.26
CA LEU A 372 -1.72 2.65 10.97
C LEU A 372 -2.79 3.53 11.61
N GLU A 373 -2.42 4.70 12.13
CA GLU A 373 -3.30 5.54 12.95
C GLU A 373 -4.03 6.62 12.14
N HIS A 374 -3.41 7.14 11.08
CA HIS A 374 -3.97 8.23 10.30
C HIS A 374 -5.25 7.83 9.56
N ALA A 375 -6.22 8.76 9.49
CA ALA A 375 -7.53 8.52 8.87
C ALA A 375 -7.54 8.64 7.34
N TRP A 376 -6.50 9.22 6.76
CA TRP A 376 -6.32 9.43 5.31
C TRP A 376 -7.50 10.15 4.63
N PRO A 377 -7.89 11.37 5.06
CA PRO A 377 -9.01 12.09 4.47
C PRO A 377 -8.81 12.39 2.97
N GLY A 378 -7.58 12.55 2.50
CA GLY A 378 -7.22 12.67 1.09
C GLY A 378 -7.04 11.32 0.37
N ASN A 379 -7.35 10.20 1.05
CA ASN A 379 -7.32 8.84 0.51
C ASN A 379 -5.96 8.48 -0.12
N VAL A 380 -5.97 7.82 -1.27
CA VAL A 380 -4.75 7.34 -1.95
C VAL A 380 -3.90 8.52 -2.46
N ARG A 381 -4.50 9.65 -2.81
CA ARG A 381 -3.75 10.85 -3.22
C ARG A 381 -2.87 11.38 -2.09
N GLU A 382 -3.40 11.44 -0.89
CA GLU A 382 -2.66 11.85 0.31
C GLU A 382 -1.55 10.83 0.66
N LEU A 383 -1.87 9.53 0.58
CA LEU A 383 -0.91 8.45 0.82
C LEU A 383 0.26 8.50 -0.18
N ALA A 384 -0.01 8.80 -1.46
CA ALA A 384 1.02 8.96 -2.49
C ALA A 384 1.95 10.13 -2.19
N HIS A 385 1.39 11.30 -1.83
CA HIS A 385 2.21 12.45 -1.40
C HIS A 385 2.98 12.17 -0.10
N PHE A 386 2.41 11.36 0.81
CA PHE A 386 3.14 10.94 2.01
C PHE A 386 4.33 10.05 1.64
N ALA A 387 4.17 9.10 0.72
CA ALA A 387 5.27 8.28 0.21
C ALA A 387 6.38 9.13 -0.46
N GLU A 388 6.01 10.15 -1.24
CA GLU A 388 6.97 11.10 -1.82
C GLU A 388 7.77 11.83 -0.71
N ARG A 389 7.08 12.34 0.33
CA ARG A 389 7.74 12.99 1.47
C ARG A 389 8.70 12.05 2.21
N VAL A 390 8.33 10.77 2.36
CA VAL A 390 9.19 9.77 3.01
C VAL A 390 10.46 9.54 2.20
N VAL A 391 10.37 9.38 0.88
CA VAL A 391 11.55 9.22 0.01
C VAL A 391 12.44 10.48 0.01
N LEU A 392 11.83 11.66 0.09
CA LEU A 392 12.56 12.93 0.17
C LEU A 392 13.17 13.20 1.56
N GLY A 393 12.81 12.41 2.58
CA GLY A 393 13.26 12.61 3.96
C GLY A 393 12.51 13.74 4.68
N VAL A 394 11.35 14.18 4.15
CA VAL A 394 10.53 15.27 4.69
C VAL A 394 9.21 14.70 5.19
N HIS A 395 9.22 14.08 6.34
CA HIS A 395 8.00 13.58 6.96
C HIS A 395 7.83 14.22 8.35
N GLY A 396 6.69 14.86 8.55
CA GLY A 396 6.32 15.46 9.83
C GLY A 396 6.89 16.85 10.13
N GLY A 397 7.05 17.71 9.12
CA GLY A 397 7.32 19.14 9.35
C GLY A 397 8.72 19.52 9.87
N ALA A 398 9.57 18.52 10.12
CA ALA A 398 11.01 18.73 10.36
C ALA A 398 11.79 17.76 9.47
N PRO A 399 12.95 18.16 8.91
CA PRO A 399 13.84 17.22 8.24
C PRO A 399 14.21 16.11 9.23
N LEU A 400 14.19 14.84 8.76
CA LEU A 400 14.72 13.72 9.55
C LEU A 400 16.23 13.93 9.71
N SER A 401 16.60 14.75 10.65
CA SER A 401 17.92 14.67 11.26
C SER A 401 18.02 13.28 11.89
N ALA A 402 19.21 12.66 11.80
CA ALA A 402 19.56 11.42 12.48
C ALA A 402 18.95 11.38 13.89
N PRO A 403 18.65 10.21 14.45
CA PRO A 403 17.98 10.12 15.73
C PRO A 403 18.72 11.00 16.74
N GLN A 404 18.23 12.20 16.95
CA GLN A 404 18.61 12.96 18.13
C GLN A 404 18.16 12.09 19.30
N PRO A 405 19.06 11.73 20.22
CA PRO A 405 18.61 11.18 21.48
C PRO A 405 17.62 12.21 22.00
N ALA A 406 16.38 11.75 22.24
CA ALA A 406 15.30 12.59 22.72
C ALA A 406 15.82 13.38 23.92
N ALA A 407 16.00 14.70 23.74
CA ALA A 407 16.43 15.61 24.80
C ALA A 407 15.38 15.71 25.92
N ASP A 408 14.30 14.95 25.83
CA ASP A 408 13.24 14.76 26.80
C ASP A 408 13.13 13.30 27.30
N ALA A 409 14.23 12.57 27.27
CA ALA A 409 14.32 11.26 27.89
C ALA A 409 14.45 11.42 29.41
N GLY A 410 13.37 11.80 30.06
CA GLY A 410 13.22 11.50 31.47
C GLY A 410 13.40 10.00 31.70
N SER A 411 13.84 9.62 32.88
CA SER A 411 13.99 8.22 33.31
C SER A 411 12.71 7.41 33.02
N LEU A 412 12.80 6.11 32.88
CA LEU A 412 11.62 5.26 32.65
C LEU A 412 10.48 5.56 33.63
N PRO A 413 10.73 5.75 34.95
CA PRO A 413 9.70 6.18 35.88
C PRO A 413 9.00 7.50 35.49
N GLU A 414 9.73 8.53 35.11
CA GLU A 414 9.15 9.82 34.70
C GLU A 414 8.30 9.72 33.42
N ARG A 415 8.69 8.87 32.50
CA ARG A 415 7.91 8.58 31.29
C ARG A 415 6.62 7.83 31.63
N MET A 416 6.68 6.86 32.53
CA MET A 416 5.52 6.14 33.03
C MET A 416 4.55 7.07 33.76
N GLU A 417 5.04 7.97 34.60
CA GLU A 417 4.22 8.97 35.30
C GLU A 417 3.50 9.91 34.34
N ARG A 418 4.19 10.41 33.32
CA ARG A 418 3.57 11.25 32.28
C ARG A 418 2.48 10.52 31.50
N PHE A 419 2.75 9.28 31.11
CA PHE A 419 1.78 8.45 30.41
C PHE A 419 0.55 8.13 31.28
N GLU A 420 0.77 7.81 32.55
CA GLU A 420 -0.31 7.56 33.53
C GLU A 420 -1.17 8.82 33.71
N ALA A 421 -0.55 9.97 33.88
CA ALA A 421 -1.26 11.26 34.00
C ALA A 421 -2.11 11.56 32.76
N GLN A 422 -1.59 11.26 31.56
CA GLN A 422 -2.33 11.47 30.31
C GLN A 422 -3.55 10.55 30.22
N LEU A 423 -3.41 9.25 30.51
CA LEU A 423 -4.52 8.30 30.52
C LEU A 423 -5.64 8.72 31.47
N ILE A 424 -5.29 9.27 32.66
CA ILE A 424 -6.28 9.74 33.63
C ILE A 424 -7.00 10.98 33.09
N ARG A 425 -6.30 11.95 32.49
CA ARG A 425 -6.91 13.15 31.87
C ARG A 425 -7.84 12.78 30.74
N ASP A 426 -7.41 11.87 29.84
CA ASP A 426 -8.21 11.42 28.71
C ASP A 426 -9.51 10.71 29.17
N ALA A 427 -9.41 9.86 30.18
CA ALA A 427 -10.57 9.20 30.75
C ALA A 427 -11.54 10.17 31.44
N LEU A 428 -11.04 11.18 32.17
CA LEU A 428 -11.87 12.25 32.75
C LEU A 428 -12.56 13.09 31.70
N ALA A 429 -11.87 13.42 30.60
CA ALA A 429 -12.43 14.16 29.49
C ALA A 429 -13.56 13.41 28.79
N VAL A 430 -13.34 12.13 28.48
CA VAL A 430 -14.34 11.24 27.83
C VAL A 430 -15.60 11.07 28.69
N HIS A 431 -15.44 10.97 30.00
CA HIS A 431 -16.54 10.76 30.94
C HIS A 431 -17.02 12.04 31.67
N HIS A 432 -16.64 13.21 31.15
CA HIS A 432 -17.06 14.52 31.65
C HIS A 432 -16.91 14.66 33.17
N GLY A 433 -15.84 14.11 33.72
CA GLY A 433 -15.55 14.16 35.17
C GLY A 433 -16.38 13.21 36.03
N ASP A 434 -17.21 12.32 35.45
CA ASP A 434 -17.92 11.28 36.23
C ASP A 434 -16.97 10.23 36.75
N ILE A 435 -16.87 10.16 38.10
CA ILE A 435 -15.91 9.29 38.77
C ILE A 435 -16.22 7.81 38.55
N LYS A 436 -17.49 7.44 38.55
CA LYS A 436 -17.87 6.02 38.48
C LYS A 436 -17.47 5.43 37.14
N SER A 437 -17.86 6.10 36.06
CA SER A 437 -17.55 5.69 34.69
C SER A 437 -16.03 5.75 34.41
N THR A 438 -15.33 6.76 34.95
CA THR A 438 -13.87 6.88 34.83
C THR A 438 -13.14 5.72 35.54
N LEU A 439 -13.60 5.33 36.75
CA LEU A 439 -13.02 4.19 37.48
C LEU A 439 -13.26 2.86 36.77
N GLU A 440 -14.45 2.66 36.21
CA GLU A 440 -14.77 1.46 35.43
C GLU A 440 -13.89 1.39 34.16
N ALA A 441 -13.71 2.51 33.47
CA ALA A 441 -12.88 2.58 32.26
C ALA A 441 -11.38 2.34 32.54
N LEU A 442 -10.87 2.87 33.66
CA LEU A 442 -9.46 2.72 34.05
C LEU A 442 -9.17 1.41 34.80
N GLY A 443 -10.18 0.71 35.27
CA GLY A 443 -10.03 -0.56 36.00
C GLY A 443 -9.27 -0.44 37.32
N ILE A 444 -9.30 0.73 38.00
CA ILE A 444 -8.55 0.99 39.23
C ILE A 444 -9.46 1.28 40.42
N PRO A 445 -9.05 0.88 41.69
CA PRO A 445 -9.80 1.18 42.87
C PRO A 445 -9.91 2.70 43.13
N ARG A 446 -11.05 3.11 43.72
CA ARG A 446 -11.36 4.53 44.01
C ARG A 446 -10.25 5.24 44.82
N LYS A 447 -9.68 4.57 45.80
CA LYS A 447 -8.60 5.15 46.62
C LYS A 447 -7.37 5.42 45.77
N THR A 448 -6.95 4.45 44.99
CA THR A 448 -5.80 4.57 44.06
C THR A 448 -5.99 5.71 43.04
N PHE A 449 -7.21 5.91 42.57
CA PHE A 449 -7.53 6.99 41.63
C PHE A 449 -7.32 8.37 42.29
N TYR A 450 -7.82 8.60 43.50
CA TYR A 450 -7.63 9.87 44.19
C TYR A 450 -6.16 10.13 44.53
N ASP A 451 -5.42 9.12 44.97
CA ASP A 451 -3.99 9.22 45.22
C ASP A 451 -3.22 9.63 43.95
N LYS A 452 -3.63 9.09 42.78
CA LYS A 452 -3.04 9.45 41.48
C LYS A 452 -3.42 10.84 40.99
N LEU A 453 -4.67 11.27 41.18
CA LEU A 453 -5.07 12.64 40.89
C LEU A 453 -4.23 13.67 41.69
N GLN A 454 -4.06 13.42 42.99
CA GLN A 454 -3.25 14.28 43.83
C GLN A 454 -1.76 14.26 43.44
N ARG A 455 -1.23 13.08 43.14
CA ARG A 455 0.18 12.92 42.71
C ARG A 455 0.49 13.62 41.40
N HIS A 456 -0.44 13.60 40.44
CA HIS A 456 -0.26 14.22 39.11
C HIS A 456 -0.81 15.64 39.02
N GLY A 457 -1.34 16.21 40.10
CA GLY A 457 -1.89 17.57 40.15
C GLY A 457 -3.07 17.77 39.19
N ILE A 458 -3.92 16.74 39.03
CA ILE A 458 -5.06 16.79 38.12
C ILE A 458 -6.30 17.22 38.89
N ASP A 459 -6.90 18.35 38.52
CA ASP A 459 -8.16 18.82 39.10
C ASP A 459 -9.35 18.29 38.29
N ARG A 460 -10.18 17.50 38.94
CA ARG A 460 -11.41 16.97 38.36
C ARG A 460 -12.38 18.07 37.92
N GLN A 461 -12.41 19.21 38.62
CA GLN A 461 -13.38 20.29 38.35
C GLN A 461 -13.19 20.89 36.95
N GLU A 462 -11.99 20.82 36.39
CA GLU A 462 -11.70 21.25 35.01
C GLU A 462 -12.45 20.43 33.94
N TYR A 463 -12.93 19.23 34.29
CA TYR A 463 -13.60 18.30 33.38
C TYR A 463 -15.13 18.19 33.65
N THR A 464 -15.65 18.85 34.73
CA THR A 464 -17.07 18.77 35.10
C THR A 464 -17.91 19.97 34.63
N GLY A 465 -17.36 20.91 33.89
CA GLY A 465 -17.99 22.18 33.64
C GLY A 465 -18.17 22.56 32.18
N GLY A 466 -19.34 22.32 31.65
CA GLY A 466 -19.84 22.85 30.37
C GLY A 466 -21.37 22.85 30.31
N GLY A 467 -22.03 23.10 31.43
CA GLY A 467 -23.47 23.18 31.50
C GLY A 467 -23.94 24.27 32.47
N ALA A 468 -24.42 25.40 31.90
CA ALA A 468 -25.22 26.46 32.48
C ALA A 468 -24.47 27.78 32.76
N SER A 469 -24.57 28.68 31.81
CA SER A 469 -25.11 30.05 32.08
C SER A 469 -25.47 30.72 30.76
N GLU A 470 -26.81 30.95 30.66
CA GLU A 470 -27.55 31.89 29.81
C GLU A 470 -27.55 31.69 28.29
#